data_026ce4c91e213827c826c70b121f3b76
#
_entry.id   026ce4c91e213827c826c70b121f3b76
#
_cell.length_a   1.000
_cell.length_b   1.000
_cell.length_c   1.000
_cell.angle_alpha   90.00
_cell.angle_beta   90.00
_cell.angle_gamma   90.00
#
_symmetry.space_group_name_H-M   'P 1'
#
loop_
_entity.id
_entity.type
_entity.pdbx_description
1 polymer ?
#
loop_
_entity_poly.entity_id
_entity_poly.type
_entity_poly.pdbx_seq_one_letter_code
_entity_poly.pdbx_strand_id
1 'polypeptide(L)'
;MLFTLLKGAFFMKSKLLTPVKLANGIELENRFVLSPMTTNSSTAEGFITEEDLLYAERRKKTAPLQITGAAYVNLEGQLFEYGFSVHDDACIPGLKKMAQAMKSGGAKAILQLTHAGRFANHYVTTNKRAVGPSYMELNSPVEHIVHPLSIEDIQKIREDYKHAASRAIAAGFDGLEISSAQRLLLQTFFSTFSNERHDEYGVDTLENRSRFIIEVFEDVYEVIKKEASKDFIFGYRATPEETRGEEVGYTVEEFNQLTDWLLERVPLSYMAIASWGQNIYLNTVRAEGPHHGRLINEVVYEHLNGRIPLIASGGINTVEKCEAAILHADMIGLSSPSVAEPDFVEKLKSNHIDDINLDVGVEDIERLAIPKAAFKDIVLMMDYGKSLPQHTRDEFRKLEENY
;
A
#
# COMPACT_ATOMS: atom_id res chain seq x y z
N MET A 1 14.39 -4.99 36.97
CA MET A 1 14.60 -4.95 35.51
C MET A 1 13.79 -6.01 34.76
N LEU A 2 13.92 -7.32 35.08
CA LEU A 2 13.13 -8.38 34.39
C LEU A 2 11.60 -8.23 34.55
N PHE A 3 11.12 -7.86 35.74
CA PHE A 3 9.69 -7.68 36.05
C PHE A 3 9.08 -6.44 35.33
N THR A 4 9.87 -5.42 35.06
CA THR A 4 9.45 -4.23 34.35
C THR A 4 9.38 -4.53 32.84
N LEU A 5 10.31 -5.32 32.29
CA LEU A 5 10.30 -5.81 30.92
C LEU A 5 9.12 -6.75 30.66
N LEU A 6 8.83 -7.68 31.57
CA LEU A 6 7.67 -8.58 31.44
C LEU A 6 6.32 -7.84 31.51
N LYS A 7 6.21 -6.83 32.39
CA LYS A 7 5.01 -5.97 32.43
C LYS A 7 4.87 -5.12 31.17
N GLY A 8 5.97 -4.60 30.62
CA GLY A 8 5.98 -3.84 29.35
C GLY A 8 5.53 -4.70 28.17
N ALA A 9 6.09 -5.88 27.99
CA ALA A 9 5.72 -6.81 26.92
C ALA A 9 4.25 -7.24 27.00
N PHE A 10 3.75 -7.57 28.20
CA PHE A 10 2.34 -7.91 28.40
C PHE A 10 1.40 -6.73 28.07
N PHE A 11 1.77 -5.51 28.46
CA PHE A 11 0.97 -4.31 28.17
C PHE A 11 0.91 -4.02 26.67
N MET A 12 2.03 -4.13 25.95
CA MET A 12 2.10 -3.86 24.50
C MET A 12 1.36 -4.92 23.68
N LYS A 13 1.49 -6.20 24.02
CA LYS A 13 0.68 -7.27 23.42
C LYS A 13 -0.82 -7.02 23.62
N SER A 14 -1.22 -6.55 24.79
CA SER A 14 -2.61 -6.17 25.04
C SER A 14 -3.03 -5.01 24.14
N LYS A 15 -2.18 -4.00 23.88
CA LYS A 15 -2.46 -2.89 22.97
C LYS A 15 -2.75 -3.38 21.55
N LEU A 16 -1.93 -4.29 20.99
CA LEU A 16 -2.12 -4.83 19.64
C LEU A 16 -3.49 -5.47 19.40
N LEU A 17 -4.03 -6.10 20.43
CA LEU A 17 -5.31 -6.83 20.41
C LEU A 17 -6.51 -5.97 20.89
N THR A 18 -6.29 -4.68 21.23
CA THR A 18 -7.41 -3.79 21.58
C THR A 18 -8.07 -3.21 20.33
N PRO A 19 -9.37 -2.90 20.40
CA PRO A 19 -10.05 -2.20 19.32
C PRO A 19 -9.37 -0.86 18.96
N VAL A 20 -9.53 -0.47 17.71
CA VAL A 20 -9.12 0.84 17.19
C VAL A 20 -10.24 1.43 16.35
N LYS A 21 -10.46 2.73 16.49
CA LYS A 21 -11.48 3.45 15.74
C LYS A 21 -10.85 4.24 14.60
N LEU A 22 -11.33 4.02 13.38
CA LEU A 22 -10.98 4.84 12.23
C LEU A 22 -11.62 6.22 12.32
N ALA A 23 -11.08 7.22 11.62
CA ALA A 23 -11.57 8.59 11.73
C ALA A 23 -13.03 8.77 11.23
N ASN A 24 -13.50 7.90 10.32
CA ASN A 24 -14.91 7.85 9.90
C ASN A 24 -15.85 7.18 10.93
N GLY A 25 -15.33 6.77 12.09
CA GLY A 25 -16.11 6.19 13.18
C GLY A 25 -16.21 4.67 13.20
N ILE A 26 -15.74 3.97 12.17
CA ILE A 26 -15.70 2.51 12.14
C ILE A 26 -14.73 1.98 13.20
N GLU A 27 -15.17 1.03 14.00
CA GLU A 27 -14.35 0.33 14.98
C GLU A 27 -13.87 -1.01 14.43
N LEU A 28 -12.58 -1.26 14.52
CA LEU A 28 -11.92 -2.51 14.19
C LEU A 28 -11.60 -3.27 15.48
N GLU A 29 -11.81 -4.58 15.51
CA GLU A 29 -11.66 -5.40 16.72
C GLU A 29 -10.23 -5.51 17.28
N ASN A 30 -9.22 -5.26 16.45
CA ASN A 30 -7.81 -5.22 16.82
C ASN A 30 -7.05 -4.27 15.87
N ARG A 31 -5.74 -4.12 16.11
CA ARG A 31 -4.90 -3.13 15.42
C ARG A 31 -4.11 -3.68 14.24
N PHE A 32 -4.44 -4.86 13.74
CA PHE A 32 -3.77 -5.42 12.58
C PHE A 32 -4.49 -5.05 11.27
N VAL A 33 -3.68 -4.93 10.22
CA VAL A 33 -4.12 -4.64 8.85
C VAL A 33 -3.42 -5.61 7.92
N LEU A 34 -4.17 -6.26 7.01
CA LEU A 34 -3.57 -6.92 5.86
C LEU A 34 -3.16 -5.86 4.86
N SER A 35 -1.85 -5.58 4.80
CA SER A 35 -1.28 -4.57 3.89
C SER A 35 -1.31 -5.03 2.44
N PRO A 36 -1.34 -4.11 1.48
CA PRO A 36 -1.30 -4.41 0.06
C PRO A 36 -0.19 -5.39 -0.33
N MET A 37 -0.59 -6.47 -1.02
CA MET A 37 0.30 -7.42 -1.65
C MET A 37 -0.29 -7.77 -3.01
N THR A 38 0.41 -7.44 -4.09
CA THR A 38 0.00 -7.82 -5.43
C THR A 38 0.40 -9.27 -5.68
N THR A 39 -0.58 -10.10 -6.04
CA THR A 39 -0.41 -11.55 -6.22
C THR A 39 0.02 -11.93 -7.63
N ASN A 40 -0.11 -11.00 -8.58
CA ASN A 40 0.26 -11.20 -9.98
C ASN A 40 -0.38 -12.44 -10.61
N SER A 41 -1.63 -12.69 -10.27
CA SER A 41 -2.38 -13.91 -10.60
C SER A 41 -3.67 -13.67 -11.38
N SER A 42 -3.93 -12.41 -11.74
CA SER A 42 -5.07 -12.03 -12.58
C SER A 42 -4.83 -12.37 -14.06
N THR A 43 -5.80 -12.15 -14.93
CA THR A 43 -5.56 -12.32 -16.38
C THR A 43 -4.66 -11.22 -16.92
N ALA A 44 -4.13 -11.39 -18.13
CA ALA A 44 -3.32 -10.36 -18.79
C ALA A 44 -4.11 -9.05 -19.02
N GLU A 45 -5.44 -9.13 -19.12
CA GLU A 45 -6.34 -7.99 -19.22
C GLU A 45 -6.71 -7.38 -17.86
N GLY A 46 -6.20 -7.96 -16.76
CA GLY A 46 -6.42 -7.47 -15.40
C GLY A 46 -7.73 -7.94 -14.75
N PHE A 47 -8.34 -9.01 -15.22
CA PHE A 47 -9.54 -9.58 -14.59
C PHE A 47 -9.15 -10.55 -13.47
N ILE A 48 -9.92 -10.51 -12.38
CA ILE A 48 -9.79 -11.40 -11.23
C ILE A 48 -9.98 -12.86 -11.65
N THR A 49 -9.07 -13.73 -11.19
CA THR A 49 -9.08 -15.17 -11.42
C THR A 49 -9.53 -15.94 -10.18
N GLU A 50 -9.71 -17.25 -10.32
CA GLU A 50 -9.98 -18.15 -9.18
C GLU A 50 -8.80 -18.17 -8.19
N GLU A 51 -7.54 -18.07 -8.66
CA GLU A 51 -6.37 -18.02 -7.78
C GLU A 51 -6.36 -16.76 -6.91
N ASP A 52 -6.75 -15.61 -7.47
CA ASP A 52 -6.93 -14.37 -6.69
C ASP A 52 -7.97 -14.56 -5.57
N LEU A 53 -9.09 -15.22 -5.89
CA LEU A 53 -10.17 -15.46 -4.94
C LEU A 53 -9.76 -16.44 -3.83
N LEU A 54 -9.08 -17.54 -4.17
CA LEU A 54 -8.55 -18.49 -3.19
C LEU A 54 -7.52 -17.84 -2.25
N TYR A 55 -6.65 -16.98 -2.79
CA TYR A 55 -5.70 -16.22 -1.98
C TYR A 55 -6.41 -15.32 -0.97
N ALA A 56 -7.44 -14.57 -1.41
CA ALA A 56 -8.23 -13.71 -0.54
C ALA A 56 -9.02 -14.51 0.50
N GLU A 57 -9.66 -15.61 0.09
CA GLU A 57 -10.43 -16.49 0.98
C GLU A 57 -9.56 -17.11 2.08
N ARG A 58 -8.33 -17.53 1.75
CA ARG A 58 -7.38 -18.07 2.75
C ARG A 58 -7.01 -17.03 3.81
N ARG A 59 -7.03 -15.75 3.46
CA ARG A 59 -6.62 -14.63 4.33
C ARG A 59 -7.78 -13.86 4.95
N LYS A 60 -9.01 -14.31 4.80
CA LYS A 60 -10.23 -13.63 5.27
C LYS A 60 -10.26 -13.29 6.76
N LYS A 61 -9.47 -14.00 7.59
CA LYS A 61 -9.34 -13.77 9.04
C LYS A 61 -8.00 -13.19 9.48
N THR A 62 -7.10 -12.86 8.54
CA THR A 62 -5.76 -12.37 8.87
C THR A 62 -5.80 -11.05 9.64
N ALA A 63 -6.73 -10.16 9.31
CA ALA A 63 -6.89 -8.86 9.98
C ALA A 63 -8.29 -8.29 9.78
N PRO A 64 -8.78 -7.41 10.69
CA PRO A 64 -10.11 -6.80 10.57
C PRO A 64 -10.20 -5.74 9.46
N LEU A 65 -9.08 -5.18 9.00
CA LEU A 65 -8.97 -4.32 7.83
C LEU A 65 -8.05 -5.00 6.81
N GLN A 66 -8.54 -5.22 5.60
CA GLN A 66 -7.79 -5.88 4.54
C GLN A 66 -7.74 -5.00 3.31
N ILE A 67 -6.53 -4.71 2.83
CA ILE A 67 -6.30 -3.88 1.66
C ILE A 67 -5.80 -4.79 0.54
N THR A 68 -6.39 -4.69 -0.64
CA THR A 68 -6.00 -5.48 -1.82
C THR A 68 -4.57 -5.14 -2.27
N GLY A 69 -4.01 -5.95 -3.17
CA GLY A 69 -2.92 -5.50 -4.02
C GLY A 69 -3.32 -4.30 -4.89
N ALA A 70 -2.36 -3.78 -5.64
CA ALA A 70 -2.51 -2.60 -6.47
C ALA A 70 -3.46 -2.84 -7.66
N ALA A 71 -4.62 -2.18 -7.68
CA ALA A 71 -5.52 -2.12 -8.83
C ALA A 71 -5.16 -0.92 -9.70
N TYR A 72 -4.76 -1.14 -10.96
CA TYR A 72 -4.46 -0.01 -11.83
C TYR A 72 -5.73 0.64 -12.39
N VAL A 73 -5.76 1.99 -12.37
CA VAL A 73 -6.92 2.78 -12.76
C VAL A 73 -7.06 2.94 -14.28
N ASN A 74 -5.96 2.76 -15.04
CA ASN A 74 -5.93 2.71 -16.50
C ASN A 74 -4.76 1.86 -16.99
N LEU A 75 -4.74 1.48 -18.27
CA LEU A 75 -3.75 0.58 -18.85
C LEU A 75 -2.32 1.13 -18.80
N GLU A 76 -2.12 2.43 -18.98
CA GLU A 76 -0.79 3.07 -18.88
C GLU A 76 -0.21 2.98 -17.46
N GLY A 77 -1.06 2.77 -16.47
CA GLY A 77 -0.66 2.61 -15.07
C GLY A 77 -0.37 1.18 -14.62
N GLN A 78 -0.41 0.19 -15.52
CA GLN A 78 -0.20 -1.22 -15.19
C GLN A 78 1.25 -1.52 -14.80
N LEU A 79 1.48 -1.86 -13.52
CA LEU A 79 2.80 -2.18 -12.98
C LEU A 79 3.24 -3.59 -13.36
N PHE A 80 2.39 -4.59 -13.11
CA PHE A 80 2.69 -6.01 -13.27
C PHE A 80 1.85 -6.63 -14.39
N GLU A 81 2.41 -7.63 -15.08
CA GLU A 81 1.78 -8.31 -16.22
C GLU A 81 0.42 -8.90 -15.86
N TYR A 82 0.32 -9.55 -14.70
CA TYR A 82 -0.90 -10.20 -14.21
C TYR A 82 -1.47 -9.49 -12.97
N GLY A 83 -1.21 -8.18 -12.84
CA GLY A 83 -1.86 -7.33 -11.85
C GLY A 83 -3.33 -7.10 -12.20
N PHE A 84 -4.22 -7.03 -11.21
CA PHE A 84 -5.62 -6.79 -11.49
C PHE A 84 -5.94 -5.29 -11.64
N SER A 85 -7.08 -5.04 -12.25
CA SER A 85 -7.48 -3.76 -12.78
C SER A 85 -8.82 -3.30 -12.22
N VAL A 86 -9.04 -2.00 -12.31
CA VAL A 86 -10.32 -1.32 -12.08
C VAL A 86 -10.65 -0.34 -13.22
N HIS A 87 -9.97 -0.48 -14.37
CA HIS A 87 -10.02 0.49 -15.45
C HIS A 87 -11.32 0.45 -16.27
N ASP A 88 -12.08 -0.64 -16.22
CA ASP A 88 -13.30 -0.85 -17.01
C ASP A 88 -14.43 -1.47 -16.17
N ASP A 89 -15.68 -1.23 -16.56
CA ASP A 89 -16.86 -1.77 -15.87
C ASP A 89 -16.92 -3.30 -15.92
N ALA A 90 -16.31 -3.92 -16.93
CA ALA A 90 -16.15 -5.38 -17.02
C ALA A 90 -15.32 -5.98 -15.86
N CYS A 91 -14.54 -5.16 -15.13
CA CYS A 91 -13.82 -5.60 -13.93
C CYS A 91 -14.76 -5.79 -12.72
N ILE A 92 -15.93 -5.12 -12.68
CA ILE A 92 -16.84 -5.10 -11.52
C ILE A 92 -17.24 -6.50 -11.04
N PRO A 93 -17.65 -7.46 -11.91
CA PRO A 93 -18.06 -8.78 -11.44
C PRO A 93 -16.96 -9.56 -10.70
N GLY A 94 -15.72 -9.49 -11.19
CA GLY A 94 -14.56 -10.11 -10.55
C GLY A 94 -14.20 -9.42 -9.24
N LEU A 95 -14.13 -8.10 -9.24
CA LEU A 95 -13.87 -7.27 -8.05
C LEU A 95 -14.92 -7.49 -6.96
N LYS A 96 -16.20 -7.70 -7.34
CA LYS A 96 -17.28 -8.04 -6.39
C LYS A 96 -17.03 -9.37 -5.69
N LYS A 97 -16.60 -10.41 -6.41
CA LYS A 97 -16.21 -11.68 -5.82
C LYS A 97 -15.02 -11.53 -4.87
N MET A 98 -14.02 -10.73 -5.27
CA MET A 98 -12.85 -10.42 -4.43
C MET A 98 -13.27 -9.75 -3.12
N ALA A 99 -14.09 -8.70 -3.18
CA ALA A 99 -14.61 -8.03 -1.99
C ALA A 99 -15.39 -9.00 -1.09
N GLN A 100 -16.21 -9.90 -1.65
CA GLN A 100 -16.95 -10.93 -0.90
C GLN A 100 -15.99 -11.93 -0.23
N ALA A 101 -14.97 -12.42 -0.93
CA ALA A 101 -13.98 -13.34 -0.39
C ALA A 101 -13.25 -12.71 0.82
N MET A 102 -12.74 -11.49 0.69
CA MET A 102 -12.09 -10.75 1.77
C MET A 102 -13.00 -10.56 2.99
N LYS A 103 -14.27 -10.23 2.76
CA LYS A 103 -15.26 -9.96 3.82
C LYS A 103 -15.85 -11.20 4.47
N SER A 104 -15.67 -12.38 3.91
CA SER A 104 -16.30 -13.62 4.38
C SER A 104 -15.88 -14.03 5.80
N GLY A 105 -14.75 -13.49 6.29
CA GLY A 105 -14.27 -13.63 7.67
C GLY A 105 -14.66 -12.50 8.62
N GLY A 106 -15.46 -11.51 8.17
CA GLY A 106 -15.89 -10.35 8.97
C GLY A 106 -15.01 -9.10 8.81
N ALA A 107 -13.96 -9.15 8.00
CA ALA A 107 -13.09 -8.02 7.75
C ALA A 107 -13.75 -6.92 6.91
N LYS A 108 -13.21 -5.70 6.97
CA LYS A 108 -13.46 -4.61 6.03
C LYS A 108 -12.52 -4.75 4.83
N ALA A 109 -13.08 -4.76 3.62
CA ALA A 109 -12.33 -4.92 2.36
C ALA A 109 -12.12 -3.55 1.70
N ILE A 110 -10.86 -3.21 1.43
CA ILE A 110 -10.42 -1.94 0.83
C ILE A 110 -9.77 -2.24 -0.53
N LEU A 111 -10.21 -1.55 -1.58
CA LEU A 111 -9.56 -1.60 -2.88
C LEU A 111 -8.45 -0.56 -2.95
N GLN A 112 -7.20 -0.96 -3.22
CA GLN A 112 -6.10 -0.01 -3.43
C GLN A 112 -6.06 0.44 -4.89
N LEU A 113 -6.17 1.76 -5.12
CA LEU A 113 -6.09 2.40 -6.43
C LEU A 113 -4.67 2.88 -6.70
N THR A 114 -4.14 2.58 -7.89
CA THR A 114 -2.78 2.95 -8.29
C THR A 114 -2.69 3.37 -9.75
N HIS A 115 -1.67 4.16 -10.04
CA HIS A 115 -1.13 4.37 -11.38
C HIS A 115 0.40 4.34 -11.27
N ALA A 116 1.04 3.37 -11.93
CA ALA A 116 2.46 3.11 -11.74
C ALA A 116 3.37 4.21 -12.35
N GLY A 117 2.87 5.01 -13.27
CA GLY A 117 3.66 6.06 -13.90
C GLY A 117 4.90 5.50 -14.59
N ARG A 118 6.07 6.02 -14.22
CA ARG A 118 7.36 5.55 -14.76
C ARG A 118 7.69 4.08 -14.45
N PHE A 119 7.03 3.50 -13.45
CA PHE A 119 7.17 2.09 -13.08
C PHE A 119 6.06 1.20 -13.64
N ALA A 120 5.34 1.62 -14.67
CA ALA A 120 4.38 0.79 -15.38
C ALA A 120 5.09 -0.32 -16.18
N ASN A 121 5.80 -1.20 -15.48
CA ASN A 121 6.77 -2.14 -16.05
C ASN A 121 6.18 -3.02 -17.15
N HIS A 122 4.97 -3.53 -16.97
CA HIS A 122 4.33 -4.33 -18.01
C HIS A 122 4.00 -3.47 -19.24
N TYR A 123 3.38 -2.33 -19.05
CA TYR A 123 3.05 -1.42 -20.17
C TYR A 123 4.31 -0.94 -20.89
N VAL A 124 5.39 -0.67 -20.15
CA VAL A 124 6.70 -0.27 -20.70
C VAL A 124 7.32 -1.38 -21.55
N THR A 125 7.27 -2.64 -21.11
CA THR A 125 7.87 -3.75 -21.88
C THR A 125 7.23 -3.94 -23.24
N THR A 126 5.92 -3.71 -23.33
CA THR A 126 5.13 -3.81 -24.56
C THR A 126 5.16 -2.54 -25.41
N ASN A 127 5.05 -1.36 -24.82
CA ASN A 127 4.86 -0.10 -25.52
C ASN A 127 6.09 0.79 -25.58
N LYS A 128 7.18 0.44 -24.86
CA LYS A 128 8.44 1.20 -24.72
C LYS A 128 8.20 2.65 -24.24
N ARG A 129 7.12 2.86 -23.51
CA ARG A 129 6.64 4.17 -23.06
C ARG A 129 6.17 4.10 -21.62
N ALA A 130 6.50 5.12 -20.86
CA ALA A 130 5.89 5.41 -19.56
C ALA A 130 5.46 6.88 -19.51
N VAL A 131 4.71 7.25 -18.49
CA VAL A 131 4.27 8.64 -18.28
C VAL A 131 4.69 9.13 -16.90
N GLY A 132 4.88 10.44 -16.78
CA GLY A 132 5.28 11.09 -15.53
C GLY A 132 5.15 12.60 -15.61
N PRO A 133 5.62 13.34 -14.58
CA PRO A 133 5.58 14.80 -14.59
C PRO A 133 6.50 15.41 -15.65
N SER A 134 7.67 14.82 -15.89
CA SER A 134 8.71 15.37 -16.76
C SER A 134 9.40 14.28 -17.58
N TYR A 135 10.12 14.70 -18.63
CA TYR A 135 10.91 13.81 -19.48
C TYR A 135 12.01 13.10 -18.68
N MET A 136 12.17 11.81 -18.90
CA MET A 136 13.21 11.02 -18.29
C MET A 136 13.58 9.83 -19.19
N GLU A 137 14.86 9.49 -19.28
CA GLU A 137 15.33 8.25 -19.90
C GLU A 137 15.67 7.24 -18.84
N LEU A 138 15.11 6.04 -18.93
CA LEU A 138 15.29 4.96 -17.98
C LEU A 138 15.72 3.67 -18.71
N ASN A 139 16.53 2.85 -18.03
CA ASN A 139 17.07 1.61 -18.58
C ASN A 139 16.50 0.34 -17.92
N SER A 140 15.55 0.50 -17.02
CA SER A 140 14.95 -0.63 -16.28
C SER A 140 13.42 -0.47 -16.24
N PRO A 141 12.65 -1.54 -16.49
CA PRO A 141 13.06 -2.93 -16.79
C PRO A 141 13.67 -3.10 -18.18
N VAL A 142 13.43 -2.18 -19.09
CA VAL A 142 14.00 -2.07 -20.43
C VAL A 142 14.30 -0.60 -20.71
N GLU A 143 15.12 -0.31 -21.73
CA GLU A 143 15.34 1.06 -22.19
C GLU A 143 14.01 1.67 -22.67
N HIS A 144 13.61 2.80 -22.07
CA HIS A 144 12.37 3.48 -22.39
C HIS A 144 12.40 4.97 -22.01
N ILE A 145 11.43 5.69 -22.53
CA ILE A 145 11.23 7.12 -22.28
C ILE A 145 10.01 7.32 -21.39
N VAL A 146 10.17 8.13 -20.35
CA VAL A 146 9.05 8.71 -19.59
C VAL A 146 8.62 9.98 -20.28
N HIS A 147 7.39 10.02 -20.77
CA HIS A 147 6.80 11.17 -21.43
C HIS A 147 6.11 12.09 -20.43
N PRO A 148 6.38 13.41 -20.47
CA PRO A 148 5.64 14.37 -19.67
C PRO A 148 4.15 14.32 -19.98
N LEU A 149 3.32 14.23 -18.95
CA LEU A 149 1.86 14.37 -19.10
C LEU A 149 1.49 15.81 -19.45
N SER A 150 0.62 16.00 -20.42
CA SER A 150 -0.05 17.29 -20.64
C SER A 150 -1.07 17.57 -19.53
N ILE A 151 -1.57 18.80 -19.45
CA ILE A 151 -2.66 19.13 -18.51
C ILE A 151 -3.91 18.31 -18.82
N GLU A 152 -4.22 18.09 -20.09
CA GLU A 152 -5.32 17.25 -20.53
C GLU A 152 -5.14 15.78 -20.13
N ASP A 153 -3.92 15.25 -20.17
CA ASP A 153 -3.65 13.88 -19.72
C ASP A 153 -3.79 13.76 -18.20
N ILE A 154 -3.34 14.77 -17.45
CA ILE A 154 -3.55 14.83 -15.99
C ILE A 154 -5.06 14.82 -15.68
N GLN A 155 -5.87 15.60 -16.39
CA GLN A 155 -7.32 15.61 -16.23
C GLN A 155 -7.96 14.26 -16.55
N LYS A 156 -7.51 13.56 -17.60
CA LYS A 156 -7.99 12.21 -17.92
C LYS A 156 -7.66 11.21 -16.81
N ILE A 157 -6.45 11.25 -16.28
CA ILE A 157 -6.07 10.36 -15.17
C ILE A 157 -6.91 10.65 -13.92
N ARG A 158 -7.24 11.91 -13.62
CA ARG A 158 -8.18 12.27 -12.56
C ARG A 158 -9.56 11.64 -12.79
N GLU A 159 -10.10 11.69 -14.00
CA GLU A 159 -11.36 11.01 -14.34
C GLU A 159 -11.23 9.49 -14.21
N ASP A 160 -10.08 8.87 -14.56
CA ASP A 160 -9.84 7.45 -14.36
C ASP A 160 -9.92 7.07 -12.87
N TYR A 161 -9.36 7.87 -11.97
CA TYR A 161 -9.50 7.67 -10.51
C TYR A 161 -10.96 7.80 -10.03
N LYS A 162 -11.74 8.74 -10.58
CA LYS A 162 -13.18 8.88 -10.27
C LYS A 162 -13.96 7.64 -10.70
N HIS A 163 -13.74 7.17 -11.95
CA HIS A 163 -14.37 5.96 -12.45
C HIS A 163 -13.96 4.73 -11.63
N ALA A 164 -12.67 4.63 -11.26
CA ALA A 164 -12.18 3.56 -10.39
C ALA A 164 -12.88 3.56 -9.01
N ALA A 165 -13.09 4.73 -8.42
CA ALA A 165 -13.82 4.87 -7.16
C ALA A 165 -15.28 4.41 -7.28
N SER A 166 -15.98 4.83 -8.34
CA SER A 166 -17.35 4.39 -8.63
C SER A 166 -17.43 2.86 -8.79
N ARG A 167 -16.48 2.25 -9.51
CA ARG A 167 -16.40 0.79 -9.69
C ARG A 167 -16.10 0.05 -8.37
N ALA A 168 -15.24 0.60 -7.51
CA ALA A 168 -14.96 0.03 -6.19
C ALA A 168 -16.24 -0.01 -5.33
N ILE A 169 -17.03 1.08 -5.34
CA ILE A 169 -18.31 1.17 -4.64
C ILE A 169 -19.31 0.17 -5.23
N ALA A 170 -19.45 0.11 -6.55
CA ALA A 170 -20.35 -0.83 -7.26
C ALA A 170 -19.97 -2.30 -7.02
N ALA A 171 -18.67 -2.61 -6.89
CA ALA A 171 -18.17 -3.93 -6.54
C ALA A 171 -18.41 -4.30 -5.06
N GLY A 172 -18.84 -3.34 -4.22
CA GLY A 172 -19.20 -3.59 -2.84
C GLY A 172 -18.01 -3.69 -1.87
N PHE A 173 -16.89 -3.03 -2.17
CA PHE A 173 -15.84 -2.78 -1.19
C PHE A 173 -16.36 -1.88 -0.06
N ASP A 174 -15.80 -2.03 1.14
CA ASP A 174 -16.13 -1.18 2.30
C ASP A 174 -15.36 0.15 2.24
N GLY A 175 -14.39 0.26 1.34
CA GLY A 175 -13.60 1.46 1.15
C GLY A 175 -12.61 1.35 0.00
N LEU A 176 -11.86 2.42 -0.18
CA LEU A 176 -10.72 2.46 -1.10
C LEU A 176 -9.51 3.14 -0.45
N GLU A 177 -8.32 2.84 -0.95
CA GLU A 177 -7.06 3.49 -0.58
C GLU A 177 -6.38 4.02 -1.84
N ILE A 178 -5.99 5.30 -1.84
CA ILE A 178 -5.15 5.85 -2.92
C ILE A 178 -3.70 5.73 -2.51
N SER A 179 -2.88 5.13 -3.40
CA SER A 179 -1.44 5.02 -3.18
C SER A 179 -0.67 6.11 -3.89
N SER A 180 0.01 6.94 -3.09
CA SER A 180 1.03 7.91 -3.50
C SER A 180 2.37 7.54 -2.87
N ALA A 181 2.77 6.28 -2.99
CA ALA A 181 3.96 5.73 -2.35
C ALA A 181 4.87 5.06 -3.36
N GLN A 182 6.10 4.73 -2.93
CA GLN A 182 7.02 3.86 -3.66
C GLN A 182 7.34 4.37 -5.08
N ARG A 183 7.36 5.69 -5.27
CA ARG A 183 7.67 6.40 -6.53
C ARG A 183 6.67 6.13 -7.65
N LEU A 184 5.43 5.77 -7.31
CA LEU A 184 4.32 5.70 -8.26
C LEU A 184 3.91 7.10 -8.74
N LEU A 185 3.02 7.19 -9.72
CA LEU A 185 2.74 8.43 -10.45
C LEU A 185 2.49 9.64 -9.55
N LEU A 186 1.61 9.55 -8.56
CA LEU A 186 1.25 10.68 -7.71
C LEU A 186 2.46 11.19 -6.90
N GLN A 187 3.27 10.27 -6.34
CA GLN A 187 4.51 10.66 -5.65
C GLN A 187 5.50 11.34 -6.58
N THR A 188 5.57 10.93 -7.87
CA THR A 188 6.53 11.52 -8.81
C THR A 188 6.23 12.99 -9.13
N PHE A 189 4.98 13.43 -9.02
CA PHE A 189 4.61 14.84 -9.12
C PHE A 189 5.03 15.65 -7.89
N PHE A 190 4.99 15.05 -6.72
CA PHE A 190 5.40 15.69 -5.47
C PHE A 190 6.93 15.83 -5.34
N SER A 191 7.68 14.88 -5.91
CA SER A 191 9.14 14.81 -5.79
C SER A 191 9.87 15.66 -6.83
N THR A 192 10.80 16.51 -6.38
CA THR A 192 11.69 17.27 -7.26
C THR A 192 12.70 16.40 -8.01
N PHE A 193 12.85 15.12 -7.64
CA PHE A 193 13.67 14.16 -8.41
C PHE A 193 13.07 13.75 -9.76
N SER A 194 11.78 13.93 -9.93
CA SER A 194 11.04 13.49 -11.11
C SER A 194 10.18 14.56 -11.73
N ASN A 195 9.90 15.62 -11.01
CA ASN A 195 9.11 16.75 -11.47
C ASN A 195 10.04 17.95 -11.72
N GLU A 196 10.10 18.39 -12.98
CA GLU A 196 10.85 19.59 -13.43
C GLU A 196 9.91 20.59 -14.13
N ARG A 197 8.59 20.46 -13.90
CA ARG A 197 7.58 21.34 -14.52
C ARG A 197 7.61 22.72 -13.86
N HIS A 198 7.19 23.72 -14.65
CA HIS A 198 7.02 25.12 -14.22
C HIS A 198 5.59 25.64 -14.45
N ASP A 199 4.64 24.71 -14.58
CA ASP A 199 3.21 25.01 -14.63
C ASP A 199 2.55 24.82 -13.26
N GLU A 200 1.22 24.80 -13.24
CA GLU A 200 0.43 24.66 -12.02
C GLU A 200 0.61 23.31 -11.30
N TYR A 201 1.28 22.33 -11.90
CA TYR A 201 1.66 21.03 -11.30
C TYR A 201 3.17 20.92 -11.09
N GLY A 202 3.90 22.02 -11.20
CA GLY A 202 5.36 22.04 -11.21
C GLY A 202 6.02 22.31 -9.85
N VAL A 203 7.34 22.51 -9.90
CA VAL A 203 8.19 22.58 -8.69
C VAL A 203 8.32 23.96 -8.08
N ASP A 204 7.76 25.01 -8.71
CA ASP A 204 7.96 26.39 -8.28
C ASP A 204 7.41 26.67 -6.87
N THR A 205 6.37 25.96 -6.45
CA THR A 205 5.85 25.99 -5.08
C THR A 205 5.49 24.60 -4.59
N LEU A 206 5.41 24.42 -3.28
CA LEU A 206 4.95 23.18 -2.66
C LEU A 206 3.48 22.90 -3.03
N GLU A 207 2.66 23.93 -3.12
CA GLU A 207 1.25 23.84 -3.52
C GLU A 207 1.12 23.26 -4.93
N ASN A 208 1.96 23.73 -5.87
CA ASN A 208 1.92 23.26 -7.25
C ASN A 208 2.26 21.76 -7.36
N ARG A 209 3.36 21.31 -6.73
CA ARG A 209 3.72 19.87 -6.77
C ARG A 209 2.79 18.99 -5.95
N SER A 210 2.04 19.55 -5.02
CA SER A 210 1.00 18.85 -4.24
C SER A 210 -0.34 18.74 -4.99
N ARG A 211 -0.58 19.65 -5.95
CA ARG A 211 -1.87 19.86 -6.61
C ARG A 211 -2.48 18.59 -7.18
N PHE A 212 -1.72 17.81 -7.93
CA PHE A 212 -2.24 16.61 -8.56
C PHE A 212 -2.74 15.57 -7.53
N ILE A 213 -1.99 15.39 -6.43
CA ILE A 213 -2.43 14.51 -5.34
C ILE A 213 -3.73 15.04 -4.74
N ILE A 214 -3.77 16.33 -4.38
CA ILE A 214 -4.93 16.95 -3.74
C ILE A 214 -6.17 16.82 -4.63
N GLU A 215 -6.06 17.16 -5.91
CA GLU A 215 -7.17 17.10 -6.86
C GLU A 215 -7.70 15.69 -7.08
N VAL A 216 -6.83 14.67 -7.13
CA VAL A 216 -7.25 13.26 -7.21
C VAL A 216 -8.05 12.87 -5.97
N PHE A 217 -7.61 13.29 -4.76
CA PHE A 217 -8.34 13.00 -3.52
C PHE A 217 -9.68 13.73 -3.43
N GLU A 218 -9.73 14.99 -3.83
CA GLU A 218 -10.98 15.76 -3.90
C GLU A 218 -11.97 15.14 -4.88
N ASP A 219 -11.53 14.81 -6.10
CA ASP A 219 -12.35 14.19 -7.15
C ASP A 219 -12.92 12.84 -6.71
N VAL A 220 -12.10 11.99 -6.13
CA VAL A 220 -12.53 10.68 -5.59
C VAL A 220 -13.50 10.88 -4.43
N TYR A 221 -13.26 11.84 -3.57
CA TYR A 221 -14.18 12.14 -2.45
C TYR A 221 -15.56 12.63 -2.92
N GLU A 222 -15.63 13.41 -4.02
CA GLU A 222 -16.91 13.79 -4.61
C GLU A 222 -17.71 12.55 -5.08
N VAL A 223 -17.04 11.54 -5.64
CA VAL A 223 -17.69 10.27 -5.99
C VAL A 223 -18.15 9.53 -4.73
N ILE A 224 -17.31 9.43 -3.70
CA ILE A 224 -17.64 8.77 -2.43
C ILE A 224 -18.88 9.43 -1.79
N LYS A 225 -18.93 10.76 -1.72
CA LYS A 225 -20.08 11.50 -1.16
C LYS A 225 -21.39 11.20 -1.90
N LYS A 226 -21.32 11.02 -3.19
CA LYS A 226 -22.50 10.81 -4.03
C LYS A 226 -22.98 9.36 -4.06
N GLU A 227 -22.08 8.39 -4.04
CA GLU A 227 -22.37 7.01 -4.41
C GLU A 227 -22.19 6.01 -3.25
N ALA A 228 -21.36 6.33 -2.25
CA ALA A 228 -21.04 5.41 -1.17
C ALA A 228 -21.97 5.56 0.06
N SER A 229 -21.91 4.55 0.93
CA SER A 229 -22.51 4.63 2.27
C SER A 229 -21.73 5.60 3.16
N LYS A 230 -22.34 6.05 4.26
CA LYS A 230 -21.71 6.95 5.24
C LYS A 230 -20.48 6.32 5.92
N ASP A 231 -20.44 5.00 5.98
CA ASP A 231 -19.39 4.23 6.64
C ASP A 231 -18.26 3.87 5.68
N PHE A 232 -18.24 4.43 4.46
CA PHE A 232 -17.21 4.12 3.48
C PHE A 232 -15.85 4.60 3.95
N ILE A 233 -14.84 3.72 3.87
CA ILE A 233 -13.48 3.97 4.37
C ILE A 233 -12.65 4.59 3.26
N PHE A 234 -12.01 5.73 3.52
CA PHE A 234 -11.13 6.39 2.56
C PHE A 234 -9.70 6.48 3.11
N GLY A 235 -8.80 5.68 2.58
CA GLY A 235 -7.42 5.55 3.02
C GLY A 235 -6.41 6.28 2.13
N TYR A 236 -5.28 6.65 2.73
CA TYR A 236 -4.12 7.21 2.04
C TYR A 236 -2.87 6.40 2.35
N ARG A 237 -2.18 5.92 1.30
CA ARG A 237 -0.88 5.25 1.43
C ARG A 237 0.22 6.13 0.83
N ALA A 238 1.23 6.48 1.62
CA ALA A 238 2.24 7.46 1.26
C ALA A 238 3.67 7.08 1.67
N THR A 239 4.64 7.68 0.99
CA THR A 239 6.05 7.72 1.40
C THR A 239 6.33 9.13 1.96
N PRO A 240 6.70 9.29 3.24
CA PRO A 240 6.79 10.61 3.86
C PRO A 240 8.05 11.44 3.49
N GLU A 241 9.09 10.81 2.98
CA GLU A 241 10.33 11.46 2.58
C GLU A 241 10.92 10.78 1.35
N GLU A 242 11.48 11.52 0.41
CA GLU A 242 12.31 10.96 -0.65
C GLU A 242 13.70 11.60 -0.67
N THR A 243 14.73 10.80 -0.38
CA THR A 243 16.14 11.19 -0.43
C THR A 243 16.94 10.21 -1.28
N ARG A 244 18.01 10.70 -1.94
CA ARG A 244 18.98 9.92 -2.72
C ARG A 244 20.39 10.36 -2.34
N GLY A 245 20.99 9.68 -1.36
CA GLY A 245 22.21 10.16 -0.72
C GLY A 245 21.93 11.46 0.01
N GLU A 246 22.68 12.53 -0.33
CA GLU A 246 22.50 13.87 0.24
C GLU A 246 21.43 14.71 -0.48
N GLU A 247 20.96 14.27 -1.64
CA GLU A 247 19.92 14.96 -2.39
C GLU A 247 18.54 14.67 -1.82
N VAL A 248 17.67 15.69 -1.82
CA VAL A 248 16.32 15.64 -1.26
C VAL A 248 15.29 15.93 -2.36
N GLY A 249 14.40 14.98 -2.59
CA GLY A 249 13.23 15.15 -3.47
C GLY A 249 12.08 15.87 -2.78
N TYR A 250 11.86 15.54 -1.51
CA TYR A 250 11.01 16.27 -0.56
C TYR A 250 11.30 15.78 0.88
N THR A 251 11.04 16.66 1.84
CA THR A 251 11.24 16.40 3.26
C THR A 251 9.96 15.89 3.95
N VAL A 252 10.11 15.36 5.17
CA VAL A 252 8.97 14.99 6.01
C VAL A 252 8.09 16.18 6.38
N GLU A 253 8.68 17.38 6.52
CA GLU A 253 7.95 18.62 6.80
C GLU A 253 7.05 19.01 5.62
N GLU A 254 7.55 18.93 4.39
CA GLU A 254 6.78 19.19 3.19
C GLU A 254 5.64 18.16 3.04
N PHE A 255 5.91 16.89 3.34
CA PHE A 255 4.88 15.84 3.37
C PHE A 255 3.81 16.10 4.46
N ASN A 256 4.22 16.54 5.64
CA ASN A 256 3.30 16.91 6.72
C ASN A 256 2.40 18.07 6.29
N GLN A 257 2.93 19.06 5.57
CA GLN A 257 2.13 20.15 5.01
C GLN A 257 1.13 19.68 3.95
N LEU A 258 1.54 18.78 3.05
CA LEU A 258 0.60 18.12 2.11
C LEU A 258 -0.51 17.38 2.87
N THR A 259 -0.14 16.67 3.93
CA THR A 259 -1.10 15.93 4.78
C THR A 259 -2.12 16.87 5.41
N ASP A 260 -1.68 18.03 5.91
CA ASP A 260 -2.59 19.03 6.47
C ASP A 260 -3.59 19.53 5.41
N TRP A 261 -3.12 19.86 4.23
CA TRP A 261 -3.99 20.29 3.13
C TRP A 261 -4.99 19.21 2.69
N LEU A 262 -4.59 17.93 2.71
CA LEU A 262 -5.52 16.83 2.44
C LEU A 262 -6.58 16.70 3.52
N LEU A 263 -6.18 16.72 4.79
CA LEU A 263 -7.11 16.58 5.93
C LEU A 263 -8.10 17.75 6.06
N GLU A 264 -7.73 18.95 5.57
CA GLU A 264 -8.64 20.09 5.48
C GLU A 264 -9.72 19.92 4.40
N ARG A 265 -9.46 19.12 3.36
CA ARG A 265 -10.32 18.98 2.17
C ARG A 265 -11.12 17.69 2.13
N VAL A 266 -10.53 16.59 2.61
CA VAL A 266 -11.15 15.26 2.53
C VAL A 266 -11.07 14.52 3.86
N PRO A 267 -12.15 13.82 4.28
CA PRO A 267 -12.19 13.11 5.56
C PRO A 267 -11.51 11.75 5.41
N LEU A 268 -10.17 11.72 5.44
CA LEU A 268 -9.43 10.47 5.41
C LEU A 268 -9.73 9.64 6.66
N SER A 269 -9.89 8.34 6.48
CA SER A 269 -10.18 7.39 7.56
C SER A 269 -8.92 6.89 8.27
N TYR A 270 -7.80 6.79 7.54
CA TYR A 270 -6.47 6.39 8.02
C TYR A 270 -5.39 6.81 7.04
N MET A 271 -4.14 6.77 7.51
CA MET A 271 -2.93 6.89 6.68
C MET A 271 -2.04 5.65 6.87
N ALA A 272 -1.42 5.16 5.80
CA ALA A 272 -0.45 4.08 5.83
C ALA A 272 0.91 4.55 5.29
N ILE A 273 1.99 4.29 6.02
CA ILE A 273 3.34 4.58 5.55
C ILE A 273 3.88 3.38 4.78
N ALA A 274 4.43 3.66 3.60
CA ALA A 274 5.14 2.71 2.77
C ALA A 274 6.40 3.34 2.17
N SER A 275 7.42 2.54 1.97
CA SER A 275 8.66 2.92 1.31
C SER A 275 9.34 1.69 0.71
N TRP A 276 10.50 1.88 0.09
CA TRP A 276 11.39 0.80 -0.31
C TRP A 276 12.38 0.48 0.81
N GLY A 277 12.67 -0.78 1.05
CA GLY A 277 13.71 -1.22 1.98
C GLY A 277 13.27 -2.29 2.97
N GLN A 278 14.21 -2.63 3.87
CA GLN A 278 14.00 -3.57 4.97
C GLN A 278 13.62 -2.79 6.23
N ASN A 279 12.75 -3.35 7.06
CA ASN A 279 12.36 -2.75 8.34
C ASN A 279 11.96 -1.27 8.22
N ILE A 280 11.10 -0.95 7.26
CA ILE A 280 10.69 0.41 6.91
C ILE A 280 10.18 1.20 8.12
N TYR A 281 9.54 0.50 9.08
CA TYR A 281 9.07 1.10 10.33
C TYR A 281 10.20 1.69 11.21
N LEU A 282 11.47 1.37 10.91
CA LEU A 282 12.67 1.92 11.56
C LEU A 282 13.40 2.98 10.70
N ASN A 283 12.86 3.34 9.54
CA ASN A 283 13.47 4.37 8.72
C ASN A 283 13.52 5.70 9.48
N THR A 284 14.67 6.37 9.40
CA THR A 284 14.87 7.68 9.98
C THR A 284 14.83 8.78 8.92
N VAL A 285 14.47 9.99 9.32
CA VAL A 285 14.54 11.19 8.50
C VAL A 285 16.00 11.44 8.12
N ARG A 286 16.27 11.56 6.82
CA ARG A 286 17.61 11.74 6.25
C ARG A 286 17.86 13.17 5.81
N ALA A 287 16.81 13.90 5.42
CA ALA A 287 16.93 15.29 5.08
C ALA A 287 17.42 16.10 6.30
N GLU A 288 18.31 17.06 6.06
CA GLU A 288 18.73 18.00 7.08
C GLU A 288 17.55 18.86 7.55
N GLY A 289 17.42 19.06 8.85
CA GLY A 289 16.31 19.82 9.43
C GLY A 289 15.99 19.43 10.86
N PRO A 290 14.86 19.91 11.40
CA PRO A 290 14.50 19.73 12.81
C PRO A 290 14.23 18.29 13.22
N HIS A 291 13.94 17.42 12.25
CA HIS A 291 13.61 16.01 12.49
C HIS A 291 14.72 15.04 12.07
N HIS A 292 15.87 15.53 11.56
CA HIS A 292 16.97 14.68 11.14
C HIS A 292 17.33 13.62 12.17
N GLY A 293 17.44 12.35 11.72
CA GLY A 293 17.77 11.19 12.56
C GLY A 293 16.63 10.61 13.39
N ARG A 294 15.48 11.27 13.51
CA ARG A 294 14.28 10.74 14.17
C ARG A 294 13.60 9.69 13.29
N LEU A 295 12.84 8.77 13.89
CA LEU A 295 12.05 7.83 13.12
C LEU A 295 10.97 8.56 12.31
N ILE A 296 10.84 8.22 11.02
CA ILE A 296 9.82 8.82 10.14
C ILE A 296 8.41 8.56 10.69
N ASN A 297 8.14 7.33 11.14
CA ASN A 297 6.85 6.99 11.74
C ASN A 297 6.55 7.84 12.98
N GLU A 298 7.53 8.08 13.84
CA GLU A 298 7.39 8.93 15.02
C GLU A 298 7.00 10.37 14.64
N VAL A 299 7.74 10.97 13.69
CA VAL A 299 7.51 12.36 13.23
C VAL A 299 6.10 12.50 12.63
N VAL A 300 5.69 11.57 11.75
CA VAL A 300 4.36 11.61 11.14
C VAL A 300 3.27 11.35 12.18
N TYR A 301 3.46 10.39 13.09
CA TYR A 301 2.51 10.06 14.15
C TYR A 301 2.23 11.25 15.08
N GLU A 302 3.32 11.93 15.52
CA GLU A 302 3.22 13.15 16.33
C GLU A 302 2.51 14.28 15.56
N HIS A 303 2.82 14.45 14.27
CA HIS A 303 2.19 15.47 13.44
C HIS A 303 0.68 15.21 13.26
N LEU A 304 0.30 13.96 13.00
CA LEU A 304 -1.11 13.57 12.91
C LEU A 304 -1.87 13.84 14.21
N ASN A 305 -1.21 13.68 15.35
CA ASN A 305 -1.76 13.99 16.68
C ASN A 305 -3.19 13.46 16.90
N GLY A 306 -3.43 12.22 16.46
CA GLY A 306 -4.72 11.55 16.61
C GLY A 306 -5.86 12.05 15.68
N ARG A 307 -5.58 12.92 14.72
CA ARG A 307 -6.57 13.34 13.71
C ARG A 307 -7.08 12.18 12.87
N ILE A 308 -6.18 11.29 12.45
CA ILE A 308 -6.48 10.01 11.80
C ILE A 308 -5.50 8.94 12.29
N PRO A 309 -5.90 7.66 12.32
CA PRO A 309 -5.00 6.56 12.66
C PRO A 309 -3.88 6.38 11.64
N LEU A 310 -2.67 6.04 12.15
CA LEU A 310 -1.51 5.72 11.35
C LEU A 310 -1.25 4.22 11.32
N ILE A 311 -1.02 3.65 10.13
CA ILE A 311 -0.59 2.27 9.92
C ILE A 311 0.92 2.25 9.66
N ALA A 312 1.69 1.61 10.54
CA ALA A 312 3.09 1.28 10.30
C ALA A 312 3.19 -0.04 9.52
N SER A 313 4.06 -0.10 8.50
CA SER A 313 4.27 -1.30 7.71
C SER A 313 5.72 -1.46 7.26
N GLY A 314 6.05 -2.63 6.70
CA GLY A 314 7.34 -2.93 6.09
C GLY A 314 8.36 -3.55 7.03
N GLY A 315 8.60 -4.85 6.86
CA GLY A 315 9.56 -5.63 7.65
C GLY A 315 9.08 -6.08 9.03
N ILE A 316 7.82 -5.82 9.38
CA ILE A 316 7.22 -6.21 10.65
C ILE A 316 6.74 -7.66 10.52
N ASN A 317 7.53 -8.61 11.00
CA ASN A 317 7.34 -10.06 10.81
C ASN A 317 7.45 -10.89 12.09
N THR A 318 7.61 -10.25 13.25
CA THR A 318 7.56 -10.90 14.56
C THR A 318 6.70 -10.08 15.53
N VAL A 319 6.29 -10.69 16.63
CA VAL A 319 5.49 -10.00 17.66
C VAL A 319 6.28 -8.84 18.28
N GLU A 320 7.57 -9.02 18.53
CA GLU A 320 8.44 -7.97 19.08
C GLU A 320 8.53 -6.77 18.14
N LYS A 321 8.58 -7.00 16.84
CA LYS A 321 8.55 -5.90 15.84
C LYS A 321 7.19 -5.21 15.79
N CYS A 322 6.09 -5.96 15.97
CA CYS A 322 4.76 -5.35 16.10
C CYS A 322 4.71 -4.46 17.36
N GLU A 323 5.25 -4.93 18.48
CA GLU A 323 5.31 -4.16 19.73
C GLU A 323 6.20 -2.90 19.60
N ALA A 324 7.30 -3.00 18.87
CA ALA A 324 8.15 -1.83 18.60
C ALA A 324 7.47 -0.82 17.68
N ALA A 325 6.84 -1.28 16.59
CA ALA A 325 6.22 -0.40 15.61
C ALA A 325 4.98 0.32 16.15
N ILE A 326 4.18 -0.32 17.04
CA ILE A 326 2.96 0.28 17.60
C ILE A 326 3.23 1.43 18.58
N LEU A 327 4.49 1.68 18.94
CA LEU A 327 4.88 2.84 19.75
C LEU A 327 4.66 4.15 18.98
N HIS A 328 4.83 4.12 17.65
CA HIS A 328 4.71 5.27 16.78
C HIS A 328 3.69 5.01 15.64
N ALA A 329 2.61 4.30 15.98
CA ALA A 329 1.48 4.04 15.10
C ALA A 329 0.23 3.63 15.91
N ASP A 330 -0.91 3.61 15.25
CA ASP A 330 -2.17 3.11 15.81
C ASP A 330 -2.46 1.67 15.38
N MET A 331 -1.95 1.28 14.20
CA MET A 331 -2.18 -0.02 13.57
C MET A 331 -0.90 -0.56 12.93
N ILE A 332 -0.84 -1.88 12.78
CA ILE A 332 0.28 -2.63 12.20
C ILE A 332 -0.14 -3.32 10.91
N GLY A 333 0.54 -2.98 9.84
CA GLY A 333 0.34 -3.60 8.52
C GLY A 333 1.23 -4.81 8.31
N LEU A 334 0.63 -5.99 8.14
CA LEU A 334 1.29 -7.23 7.77
C LEU A 334 1.19 -7.44 6.25
N SER A 335 2.31 -7.64 5.57
CA SER A 335 2.37 -7.98 4.14
C SER A 335 2.97 -9.37 3.93
N SER A 336 4.27 -9.48 3.70
CA SER A 336 4.94 -10.77 3.50
C SER A 336 4.68 -11.82 4.59
N PRO A 337 4.61 -11.47 5.89
CA PRO A 337 4.24 -12.45 6.91
C PRO A 337 2.89 -13.11 6.66
N SER A 338 1.90 -12.37 6.16
CA SER A 338 0.58 -12.93 5.87
C SER A 338 0.54 -13.86 4.64
N VAL A 339 1.59 -13.85 3.83
CA VAL A 339 1.75 -14.84 2.73
C VAL A 339 2.11 -16.21 3.30
N ALA A 340 3.11 -16.25 4.20
CA ALA A 340 3.61 -17.50 4.80
C ALA A 340 2.75 -17.96 5.99
N GLU A 341 2.22 -17.02 6.78
CA GLU A 341 1.44 -17.27 7.98
C GLU A 341 0.16 -16.42 8.04
N PRO A 342 -0.88 -16.79 7.28
CA PRO A 342 -2.16 -16.09 7.30
C PRO A 342 -2.85 -16.07 8.68
N ASP A 343 -2.50 -17.01 9.55
CA ASP A 343 -3.09 -17.17 10.87
C ASP A 343 -2.29 -16.45 11.98
N PHE A 344 -1.33 -15.59 11.61
CA PHE A 344 -0.45 -14.84 12.54
C PHE A 344 -1.22 -14.17 13.69
N VAL A 345 -2.27 -13.42 13.35
CA VAL A 345 -3.06 -12.69 14.36
C VAL A 345 -3.91 -13.64 15.21
N GLU A 346 -4.47 -14.69 14.64
CA GLU A 346 -5.23 -15.69 15.39
C GLU A 346 -4.33 -16.47 16.36
N LYS A 347 -3.11 -16.81 15.96
CA LYS A 347 -2.11 -17.43 16.85
C LYS A 347 -1.71 -16.47 17.97
N LEU A 348 -1.55 -15.19 17.68
CA LEU A 348 -1.29 -14.17 18.71
C LEU A 348 -2.47 -14.06 19.70
N LYS A 349 -3.72 -14.00 19.21
CA LYS A 349 -4.94 -13.95 20.04
C LYS A 349 -5.05 -15.15 20.98
N SER A 350 -4.78 -16.34 20.46
CA SER A 350 -4.89 -17.60 21.19
C SER A 350 -3.67 -17.93 22.05
N ASN A 351 -2.66 -17.04 22.10
CA ASN A 351 -1.41 -17.22 22.82
C ASN A 351 -0.53 -18.37 22.32
N HIS A 352 -0.63 -18.71 21.03
CA HIS A 352 0.20 -19.71 20.34
C HIS A 352 1.31 -19.03 19.52
N ILE A 353 2.05 -18.11 20.14
CA ILE A 353 3.08 -17.30 19.44
C ILE A 353 4.20 -18.20 18.91
N ASP A 354 4.58 -19.23 19.69
CA ASP A 354 5.63 -20.18 19.31
C ASP A 354 5.26 -21.03 18.07
N ASP A 355 3.97 -21.08 17.71
CA ASP A 355 3.47 -21.78 16.53
C ASP A 355 3.47 -20.88 15.25
N ILE A 356 3.81 -19.59 15.38
CA ILE A 356 3.95 -18.70 14.21
C ILE A 356 5.14 -19.17 13.41
N ASN A 357 4.87 -19.62 12.17
CA ASN A 357 5.89 -20.15 11.28
C ASN A 357 5.93 -19.39 9.95
N LEU A 358 7.02 -18.69 9.69
CA LEU A 358 7.29 -18.02 8.44
C LEU A 358 8.24 -18.84 7.53
N ASP A 359 8.75 -19.97 8.04
CA ASP A 359 9.61 -20.87 7.28
C ASP A 359 8.74 -21.94 6.61
N VAL A 360 8.37 -21.67 5.36
CA VAL A 360 7.46 -22.49 4.56
C VAL A 360 8.14 -22.91 3.26
N GLY A 361 7.76 -24.10 2.76
CA GLY A 361 8.32 -24.69 1.55
C GLY A 361 7.29 -24.80 0.42
N VAL A 362 7.73 -25.44 -0.65
CA VAL A 362 6.92 -25.70 -1.87
C VAL A 362 5.67 -26.52 -1.54
N GLU A 363 5.75 -27.43 -0.56
CA GLU A 363 4.65 -28.26 -0.09
C GLU A 363 3.52 -27.49 0.58
N ASP A 364 3.79 -26.26 1.04
CA ASP A 364 2.82 -25.41 1.73
C ASP A 364 1.96 -24.56 0.78
N ILE A 365 2.34 -24.44 -0.49
CA ILE A 365 1.77 -23.50 -1.45
C ILE A 365 0.26 -23.69 -1.60
N GLU A 366 -0.19 -24.95 -1.75
CA GLU A 366 -1.60 -25.27 -1.87
C GLU A 366 -2.36 -24.92 -0.59
N ARG A 367 -1.84 -25.28 0.58
CA ARG A 367 -2.41 -24.96 1.89
C ARG A 367 -2.51 -23.46 2.14
N LEU A 368 -1.52 -22.69 1.66
CA LEU A 368 -1.45 -21.24 1.78
C LEU A 368 -2.21 -20.52 0.67
N ALA A 369 -2.74 -21.26 -0.31
CA ALA A 369 -3.38 -20.71 -1.50
C ALA A 369 -2.54 -19.63 -2.17
N ILE A 370 -1.23 -19.87 -2.31
CA ILE A 370 -0.31 -18.96 -3.00
C ILE A 370 -0.46 -19.19 -4.50
N PRO A 371 -0.84 -18.17 -5.29
CA PRO A 371 -1.02 -18.30 -6.73
C PRO A 371 0.30 -18.67 -7.42
N LYS A 372 0.24 -19.55 -8.41
CA LYS A 372 1.44 -20.03 -9.11
C LYS A 372 2.16 -18.91 -9.86
N ALA A 373 1.42 -18.03 -10.53
CA ALA A 373 1.98 -16.88 -11.25
C ALA A 373 2.59 -15.82 -10.31
N ALA A 374 2.17 -15.79 -9.04
CA ALA A 374 2.68 -14.84 -8.05
C ALA A 374 4.18 -14.97 -7.77
N PHE A 375 4.78 -16.11 -8.05
CA PHE A 375 6.18 -16.38 -7.69
C PHE A 375 7.17 -15.49 -8.42
N LYS A 376 6.92 -15.17 -9.68
CA LYS A 376 7.85 -14.40 -10.51
C LYS A 376 8.18 -13.00 -9.96
N ASP A 377 7.19 -12.31 -9.41
CA ASP A 377 7.38 -10.95 -8.89
C ASP A 377 7.35 -10.89 -7.34
N ILE A 378 6.61 -11.78 -6.70
CA ILE A 378 6.57 -11.87 -5.23
C ILE A 378 7.95 -12.23 -4.66
N VAL A 379 8.68 -13.17 -5.27
CA VAL A 379 10.02 -13.53 -4.82
C VAL A 379 10.95 -12.32 -4.84
N LEU A 380 10.94 -11.55 -5.93
CA LEU A 380 11.74 -10.33 -6.05
C LEU A 380 11.41 -9.32 -4.95
N MET A 381 10.12 -9.10 -4.67
CA MET A 381 9.66 -8.18 -3.63
C MET A 381 10.00 -8.67 -2.23
N MET A 382 9.85 -9.97 -1.97
CA MET A 382 10.21 -10.59 -0.69
C MET A 382 11.71 -10.57 -0.45
N ASP A 383 12.52 -10.77 -1.47
CA ASP A 383 13.97 -10.69 -1.39
C ASP A 383 14.46 -9.28 -1.08
N TYR A 384 13.87 -8.28 -1.71
CA TYR A 384 14.21 -6.90 -1.45
C TYR A 384 13.92 -6.51 0.00
N GLY A 385 12.75 -6.89 0.52
CA GLY A 385 12.34 -6.61 1.89
C GLY A 385 12.96 -7.52 2.96
N LYS A 386 13.47 -8.70 2.57
CA LYS A 386 14.00 -9.76 3.46
C LYS A 386 13.12 -10.04 4.68
N SER A 387 11.81 -9.96 4.50
CA SER A 387 10.82 -10.10 5.58
C SER A 387 10.39 -11.55 5.84
N LEU A 388 10.82 -12.49 4.99
CA LEU A 388 10.68 -13.93 5.19
C LEU A 388 12.04 -14.58 5.39
N PRO A 389 12.11 -15.78 6.03
CA PRO A 389 13.34 -16.56 6.18
C PRO A 389 14.01 -16.83 4.82
N GLN A 390 15.34 -16.98 4.83
CA GLN A 390 16.11 -17.24 3.61
C GLN A 390 15.66 -18.54 2.92
N HIS A 391 15.42 -19.60 3.71
CA HIS A 391 14.93 -20.88 3.19
C HIS A 391 13.61 -20.69 2.39
N THR A 392 12.63 -20.02 2.96
CA THR A 392 11.34 -19.73 2.27
C THR A 392 11.54 -18.99 0.95
N ARG A 393 12.41 -17.98 0.94
CA ARG A 393 12.70 -17.20 -0.27
C ARG A 393 13.40 -18.05 -1.33
N ASP A 394 14.31 -18.94 -0.91
CA ASP A 394 15.03 -19.86 -1.81
C ASP A 394 14.10 -20.95 -2.38
N GLU A 395 13.16 -21.46 -1.56
CA GLU A 395 12.14 -22.40 -2.04
C GLU A 395 11.20 -21.75 -3.08
N PHE A 396 10.78 -20.52 -2.85
CA PHE A 396 9.95 -19.79 -3.81
C PHE A 396 10.67 -19.49 -5.11
N ARG A 397 11.99 -19.20 -5.09
CA ARG A 397 12.79 -19.04 -6.32
C ARG A 397 12.85 -20.29 -7.19
N LYS A 398 12.92 -21.47 -6.57
CA LYS A 398 12.90 -22.73 -7.34
C LYS A 398 11.61 -22.92 -8.13
N LEU A 399 10.52 -22.31 -7.67
CA LEU A 399 9.25 -22.35 -8.39
C LEU A 399 9.18 -21.36 -9.53
N GLU A 400 9.85 -20.20 -9.40
CA GLU A 400 9.98 -19.21 -10.47
C GLU A 400 10.64 -19.81 -11.72
N GLU A 401 11.63 -20.73 -11.54
CA GLU A 401 12.32 -21.41 -12.63
C GLU A 401 11.42 -22.42 -13.38
N ASN A 402 10.30 -22.83 -12.80
CA ASN A 402 9.39 -23.85 -13.33
C ASN A 402 8.11 -23.28 -13.97
N TYR A 403 7.93 -21.97 -13.96
CA TYR A 403 6.79 -21.24 -14.51
C TYR A 403 7.25 -20.03 -15.34
#